data_a7f00bdab1d5fc25621a6867300322fd
#
_entry.id   a7f00bdab1d5fc25621a6867300322fd
#
_cell.length_a   1.000
_cell.length_b   1.000
_cell.length_c   1.000
_cell.angle_alpha   90.00
_cell.angle_beta   90.00
_cell.angle_gamma   90.00
#
_symmetry.space_group_name_H-M   'P 1'
#
loop_
_entity.id
_entity.type
_entity.pdbx_description
1 polymer ?
#
loop_
_entity_poly.entity_id
_entity_poly.type
_entity_poly.pdbx_seq_one_letter_code
_entity_poly.pdbx_strand_id
1 'polypeptide(L)'
;NKTTPLAQGTILAPGGHYVFDQYVNFDFGLGAPDEVNLFDETGRLVEKYSWSTHAAGVYARIPDGTGAFTDVANSTKGTGNVMTEPDKPSYPNAIAWPGSDKVITYDDGISMFQSDSSGLDFYNGKLYCINNKKGTFWVLDVNKDGTMDYSEGFTKAGKNLAFMADAANPEESNPDAEGITVDDAGNAYAAVERDNNNKNVNCNVILKFNPWENSPTVVASSEWDITRLLPDVPANSGIEAVEWVPDNELEGKLYDTNKNGLYRASDYPDSEAGVFFVALEANGHVYAFILNKDGNAEVISEID
;
A
#
# COMPACT_ATOMS: atom_id res chain seq x y z
N ASN A 1 21.02 -27.58 25.05
CA ASN A 1 19.60 -27.90 25.32
C ASN A 1 19.27 -27.44 26.75
N LYS A 2 18.18 -26.71 26.90
CA LYS A 2 17.64 -26.29 28.19
C LYS A 2 16.38 -27.07 28.48
N THR A 3 16.18 -27.51 29.71
CA THR A 3 15.04 -28.32 30.10
C THR A 3 14.36 -27.71 31.31
N THR A 4 13.04 -27.79 31.36
CA THR A 4 12.21 -27.36 32.48
C THR A 4 11.30 -28.51 32.89
N PRO A 5 11.49 -29.16 34.04
CA PRO A 5 10.62 -30.23 34.48
C PRO A 5 9.29 -29.70 35.00
N LEU A 6 8.22 -30.46 34.81
CA LEU A 6 6.99 -30.29 35.57
C LEU A 6 7.22 -30.59 37.04
N ALA A 7 6.56 -29.85 37.91
CA ALA A 7 6.61 -30.15 39.35
C ALA A 7 6.10 -31.57 39.61
N GLN A 8 6.77 -32.29 40.53
CA GLN A 8 6.34 -33.65 40.91
C GLN A 8 4.90 -33.62 41.46
N GLY A 9 4.06 -34.51 40.99
CA GLY A 9 2.65 -34.58 41.34
C GLY A 9 1.74 -33.68 40.57
N THR A 10 2.23 -33.00 39.49
CA THR A 10 1.35 -32.27 38.57
C THR A 10 0.38 -33.25 37.89
N ILE A 11 -0.91 -32.94 38.01
CA ILE A 11 -2.00 -33.72 37.35
C ILE A 11 -2.73 -32.79 36.39
N LEU A 12 -2.85 -33.20 35.14
CA LEU A 12 -3.70 -32.55 34.15
C LEU A 12 -4.99 -33.37 33.97
N ALA A 13 -6.14 -32.75 34.15
CA ALA A 13 -7.41 -33.32 33.78
C ALA A 13 -7.50 -33.45 32.23
N PRO A 14 -8.33 -34.40 31.72
CA PRO A 14 -8.61 -34.44 30.29
C PRO A 14 -9.07 -33.08 29.75
N GLY A 15 -8.42 -32.57 28.71
CA GLY A 15 -8.66 -31.24 28.17
C GLY A 15 -8.07 -30.08 28.98
N GLY A 16 -7.32 -30.37 30.06
CA GLY A 16 -6.65 -29.37 30.87
C GLY A 16 -5.39 -28.85 30.19
N HIS A 17 -5.00 -27.61 30.56
CA HIS A 17 -3.81 -26.92 30.04
C HIS A 17 -2.85 -26.62 31.16
N TYR A 18 -1.56 -26.77 30.90
CA TYR A 18 -0.48 -26.33 31.78
C TYR A 18 0.36 -25.27 31.02
N VAL A 19 0.55 -24.13 31.64
CA VAL A 19 1.28 -23.03 31.03
C VAL A 19 2.70 -22.98 31.58
N PHE A 20 3.68 -23.01 30.68
CA PHE A 20 5.06 -22.70 30.96
C PHE A 20 5.33 -21.24 30.59
N ASP A 21 5.53 -20.38 31.57
CA ASP A 21 5.82 -18.98 31.37
C ASP A 21 7.31 -18.69 31.47
N GLN A 22 7.83 -17.92 30.48
CA GLN A 22 9.17 -17.35 30.53
C GLN A 22 9.29 -16.44 31.76
N TYR A 23 10.43 -16.52 32.45
CA TYR A 23 10.75 -15.82 33.71
C TYR A 23 9.94 -16.29 34.95
N VAL A 24 8.99 -17.20 34.78
CA VAL A 24 8.27 -17.88 35.87
C VAL A 24 8.73 -19.33 35.99
N ASN A 25 8.65 -20.06 34.92
CA ASN A 25 8.98 -21.51 34.85
C ASN A 25 10.37 -21.74 34.23
N PHE A 26 10.83 -20.84 33.36
CA PHE A 26 12.12 -20.90 32.68
C PHE A 26 12.66 -19.46 32.39
N ASP A 27 13.98 -19.35 32.15
CA ASP A 27 14.69 -18.07 32.02
C ASP A 27 15.37 -17.85 30.67
N PHE A 28 15.00 -18.62 29.66
CA PHE A 28 15.58 -18.53 28.32
C PHE A 28 14.55 -18.16 27.27
N GLY A 29 15.01 -17.57 26.18
CA GLY A 29 14.18 -17.28 25.01
C GLY A 29 14.09 -18.47 24.07
N LEU A 30 13.04 -18.50 23.28
CA LEU A 30 12.89 -19.35 22.10
C LEU A 30 13.22 -18.53 20.86
N GLY A 31 14.17 -19.00 20.07
CA GLY A 31 14.67 -18.31 18.87
C GLY A 31 13.93 -18.73 17.60
N ALA A 32 14.48 -18.34 16.46
CA ALA A 32 14.10 -18.83 15.14
C ALA A 32 15.39 -19.00 14.28
N PRO A 33 15.71 -20.21 13.79
CA PRO A 33 14.96 -21.46 14.00
C PRO A 33 15.11 -22.01 15.42
N ASP A 34 14.08 -22.71 15.93
CA ASP A 34 14.11 -23.38 17.22
C ASP A 34 13.13 -24.57 17.28
N GLU A 35 13.12 -25.29 18.40
CA GLU A 35 12.20 -26.39 18.62
C GLU A 35 11.83 -26.56 20.12
N VAL A 36 10.64 -27.07 20.35
CA VAL A 36 10.17 -27.49 21.67
C VAL A 36 9.87 -29.00 21.65
N ASN A 37 10.40 -29.70 22.65
CA ASN A 37 10.24 -31.15 22.82
C ASN A 37 9.60 -31.43 24.17
N LEU A 38 8.58 -32.28 24.19
CA LEU A 38 7.95 -32.80 25.39
C LEU A 38 8.39 -34.25 25.60
N PHE A 39 8.91 -34.55 26.77
CA PHE A 39 9.31 -35.91 27.16
C PHE A 39 8.47 -36.42 28.34
N ASP A 40 8.23 -37.72 28.37
CA ASP A 40 7.66 -38.37 29.55
C ASP A 40 8.72 -38.59 30.63
N GLU A 41 8.30 -39.13 31.77
CA GLU A 41 9.16 -39.39 32.94
C GLU A 41 10.29 -40.40 32.65
N THR A 42 10.17 -41.19 31.61
CA THR A 42 11.19 -42.18 31.19
C THR A 42 12.20 -41.57 30.20
N GLY A 43 12.00 -40.31 29.79
CA GLY A 43 12.81 -39.65 28.78
C GLY A 43 12.43 -39.97 27.34
N ARG A 44 11.27 -40.60 27.12
CA ARG A 44 10.75 -40.85 25.79
C ARG A 44 10.09 -39.57 25.23
N LEU A 45 10.40 -39.22 24.00
CA LEU A 45 9.78 -38.09 23.31
C LEU A 45 8.27 -38.35 23.09
N VAL A 46 7.43 -37.48 23.63
CA VAL A 46 5.98 -37.50 23.51
C VAL A 46 5.52 -36.64 22.37
N GLU A 47 6.06 -35.44 22.26
CA GLU A 47 5.66 -34.47 21.24
C GLU A 47 6.84 -33.55 20.88
N LYS A 48 6.89 -33.07 19.65
CA LYS A 48 7.88 -32.15 19.14
C LYS A 48 7.24 -31.15 18.17
N TYR A 49 7.63 -29.89 18.30
CA TYR A 49 7.36 -28.87 17.30
C TYR A 49 8.61 -28.06 16.98
N SER A 50 8.87 -27.84 15.70
CA SER A 50 10.01 -27.04 15.21
C SER A 50 9.51 -25.97 14.26
N TRP A 51 10.16 -24.80 14.29
CA TRP A 51 9.86 -23.69 13.38
C TRP A 51 11.14 -23.07 12.84
N SER A 52 11.07 -22.47 11.66
CA SER A 52 12.17 -21.75 11.01
C SER A 52 12.09 -20.23 11.21
N THR A 53 10.89 -19.71 11.40
CA THR A 53 10.59 -18.30 11.63
C THR A 53 9.66 -18.17 12.83
N HIS A 54 9.62 -17.00 13.48
CA HIS A 54 8.59 -16.73 14.48
C HIS A 54 7.21 -16.68 13.82
N ALA A 55 6.17 -17.09 14.57
CA ALA A 55 4.80 -16.81 14.17
C ALA A 55 4.57 -15.29 14.15
N ALA A 56 3.70 -14.79 13.28
CA ALA A 56 3.23 -13.42 13.34
C ALA A 56 2.39 -13.17 14.62
N GLY A 57 1.60 -14.15 15.02
CA GLY A 57 0.92 -14.22 16.31
C GLY A 57 1.53 -15.32 17.21
N VAL A 58 0.88 -16.47 17.26
CA VAL A 58 1.35 -17.65 18.02
C VAL A 58 1.18 -18.93 17.22
N TYR A 59 2.05 -19.91 17.41
CA TYR A 59 1.83 -21.25 16.89
C TYR A 59 0.87 -22.01 17.80
N ALA A 60 -0.26 -22.44 17.25
CA ALA A 60 -1.28 -23.21 17.98
C ALA A 60 -1.78 -24.42 17.17
N ARG A 61 -2.16 -25.50 17.83
CA ARG A 61 -2.84 -26.61 17.15
C ARG A 61 -4.30 -26.28 16.90
N ILE A 62 -4.73 -26.38 15.65
CA ILE A 62 -6.12 -26.19 15.24
C ILE A 62 -6.60 -27.43 14.46
N PRO A 63 -7.61 -28.16 14.93
CA PRO A 63 -8.28 -28.08 16.23
C PRO A 63 -7.36 -28.29 17.44
N ASP A 64 -7.78 -27.74 18.59
CA ASP A 64 -7.05 -27.84 19.85
C ASP A 64 -6.59 -29.26 20.19
N GLY A 65 -5.36 -29.40 20.63
CA GLY A 65 -4.73 -30.65 21.04
C GLY A 65 -4.49 -31.70 19.93
N THR A 66 -5.20 -31.64 18.78
CA THR A 66 -5.18 -32.70 17.76
C THR A 66 -4.82 -32.22 16.36
N GLY A 67 -5.00 -30.94 16.05
CA GLY A 67 -4.74 -30.40 14.74
C GLY A 67 -3.25 -30.17 14.45
N ALA A 68 -2.96 -29.72 13.22
CA ALA A 68 -1.65 -29.24 12.85
C ALA A 68 -1.34 -27.91 13.57
N PHE A 69 -0.05 -27.62 13.82
CA PHE A 69 0.37 -26.31 14.27
C PHE A 69 0.18 -25.28 13.17
N THR A 70 -0.50 -24.22 13.50
CA THR A 70 -0.87 -23.13 12.59
C THR A 70 -0.53 -21.80 13.27
N ASP A 71 -0.11 -20.81 12.50
CA ASP A 71 0.03 -19.43 12.99
C ASP A 71 -1.38 -18.84 13.18
N VAL A 72 -1.70 -18.42 14.41
CA VAL A 72 -2.97 -17.79 14.77
C VAL A 72 -2.71 -16.42 15.38
N ALA A 73 -3.57 -15.46 15.08
CA ALA A 73 -3.33 -14.06 15.42
C ALA A 73 -3.24 -13.78 16.92
N ASN A 74 -4.11 -14.43 17.72
CA ASN A 74 -4.23 -14.17 19.13
C ASN A 74 -3.88 -15.37 20.00
N SER A 75 -3.23 -15.12 21.12
CA SER A 75 -2.89 -16.16 22.09
C SER A 75 -4.15 -16.62 22.86
N THR A 76 -4.33 -17.94 22.92
CA THR A 76 -5.34 -18.61 23.75
C THR A 76 -4.72 -19.25 25.00
N LYS A 77 -3.65 -18.67 25.52
CA LYS A 77 -2.85 -19.16 26.65
C LYS A 77 -3.72 -19.61 27.81
N GLY A 78 -3.58 -20.88 28.20
CA GLY A 78 -4.32 -21.48 29.31
C GLY A 78 -5.75 -21.92 28.98
N THR A 79 -6.18 -21.82 27.73
CA THR A 79 -7.50 -22.28 27.24
C THR A 79 -7.35 -23.07 25.95
N GLY A 80 -8.44 -23.67 25.47
CA GLY A 80 -8.44 -24.38 24.19
C GLY A 80 -8.13 -23.44 23.02
N ASN A 81 -7.31 -23.92 22.07
CA ASN A 81 -6.96 -23.18 20.88
C ASN A 81 -8.16 -23.02 19.95
N VAL A 82 -8.41 -21.79 19.52
CA VAL A 82 -9.43 -21.46 18.51
C VAL A 82 -8.80 -20.56 17.46
N MET A 83 -9.28 -20.65 16.23
CA MET A 83 -9.02 -19.61 15.23
C MET A 83 -9.78 -18.37 15.68
N THR A 84 -9.08 -17.39 16.23
CA THR A 84 -9.65 -16.08 16.44
C THR A 84 -9.36 -15.24 15.21
N GLU A 85 -10.39 -14.62 14.64
CA GLU A 85 -10.15 -13.50 13.73
C GLU A 85 -9.27 -12.48 14.48
N PRO A 86 -8.25 -11.90 13.84
CA PRO A 86 -7.52 -10.81 14.46
C PRO A 86 -8.53 -9.79 14.96
N ASP A 87 -8.36 -9.30 16.18
CA ASP A 87 -9.21 -8.22 16.71
C ASP A 87 -9.22 -7.11 15.68
N LYS A 88 -10.34 -6.98 14.98
CA LYS A 88 -10.51 -5.87 14.04
C LYS A 88 -10.36 -4.59 14.86
N PRO A 89 -9.46 -3.68 14.49
CA PRO A 89 -9.38 -2.39 15.16
C PRO A 89 -10.79 -1.83 15.27
N SER A 90 -11.23 -1.51 16.48
CA SER A 90 -12.53 -0.87 16.69
C SER A 90 -12.40 0.57 16.25
N TYR A 91 -12.88 0.86 15.08
CA TYR A 91 -13.03 2.24 14.58
C TYR A 91 -14.50 2.68 14.82
N PRO A 92 -14.84 3.23 16.00
CA PRO A 92 -16.24 3.54 16.35
C PRO A 92 -16.88 4.54 15.39
N ASN A 93 -16.07 5.28 14.64
CA ASN A 93 -16.51 6.24 13.63
C ASN A 93 -16.33 5.74 12.19
N ALA A 94 -15.91 4.48 12.00
CA ALA A 94 -15.75 3.94 10.66
C ALA A 94 -17.11 3.83 9.97
N ILE A 95 -17.22 4.43 8.80
CA ILE A 95 -18.37 4.26 7.90
C ILE A 95 -18.15 2.97 7.13
N ALA A 96 -19.19 2.14 7.02
CA ALA A 96 -19.12 0.93 6.20
C ALA A 96 -18.78 1.29 4.75
N TRP A 97 -17.89 0.49 4.14
CA TRP A 97 -17.57 0.65 2.72
C TRP A 97 -18.87 0.61 1.88
N PRO A 98 -19.15 1.60 1.03
CA PRO A 98 -20.43 1.73 0.35
C PRO A 98 -20.69 0.66 -0.73
N GLY A 99 -19.67 -0.09 -1.13
CA GLY A 99 -19.79 -1.06 -2.21
C GLY A 99 -20.36 -2.41 -1.76
N SER A 100 -19.62 -3.18 -1.00
CA SER A 100 -19.99 -4.53 -0.57
C SER A 100 -19.20 -4.94 0.68
N ASP A 101 -19.80 -5.83 1.49
CA ASP A 101 -19.10 -6.53 2.57
C ASP A 101 -18.22 -7.70 2.06
N LYS A 102 -18.24 -7.95 0.75
CA LYS A 102 -17.42 -8.98 0.10
C LYS A 102 -16.24 -8.35 -0.59
N VAL A 103 -15.05 -8.79 -0.20
CA VAL A 103 -13.84 -8.58 -0.99
C VAL A 103 -13.80 -9.66 -2.09
N ILE A 104 -13.80 -9.24 -3.34
CA ILE A 104 -13.59 -10.13 -4.48
C ILE A 104 -12.13 -10.01 -4.85
N THR A 105 -11.40 -11.13 -4.72
CA THR A 105 -10.05 -11.23 -5.28
C THR A 105 -10.22 -11.70 -6.72
N TYR A 106 -9.85 -10.83 -7.66
CA TYR A 106 -9.77 -11.19 -9.06
C TYR A 106 -8.38 -11.77 -9.34
N ASP A 107 -8.32 -13.07 -9.56
CA ASP A 107 -7.13 -13.77 -10.00
C ASP A 107 -7.51 -14.64 -11.20
N ASP A 108 -7.13 -14.17 -12.38
CA ASP A 108 -7.34 -14.87 -13.66
C ASP A 108 -6.23 -15.91 -13.95
N GLY A 109 -5.32 -16.13 -13.02
CA GLY A 109 -4.13 -16.96 -13.22
C GLY A 109 -3.09 -16.30 -14.16
N ILE A 110 -3.34 -15.07 -14.59
CA ILE A 110 -2.47 -14.25 -15.42
C ILE A 110 -2.15 -13.00 -14.63
N SER A 111 -0.89 -12.77 -14.30
CA SER A 111 -0.50 -11.48 -13.74
C SER A 111 -0.75 -10.39 -14.79
N MET A 112 -1.81 -9.59 -14.64
CA MET A 112 -2.17 -8.52 -15.59
C MET A 112 -1.16 -7.38 -15.56
N PHE A 113 -0.62 -7.09 -14.38
CA PHE A 113 0.40 -6.07 -14.17
C PHE A 113 1.78 -6.70 -13.95
N GLN A 114 2.82 -5.90 -14.05
CA GLN A 114 4.15 -6.29 -13.58
C GLN A 114 4.21 -6.20 -12.04
N SER A 115 5.30 -6.66 -11.44
CA SER A 115 5.56 -6.44 -10.00
C SER A 115 5.69 -4.95 -9.69
N ASP A 116 5.39 -4.58 -8.44
CA ASP A 116 5.52 -3.22 -7.91
C ASP A 116 4.51 -2.23 -8.55
N SER A 117 3.25 -2.66 -8.70
CA SER A 117 2.14 -1.76 -9.02
C SER A 117 1.85 -0.89 -7.81
N SER A 118 1.94 0.42 -7.95
CA SER A 118 1.93 1.38 -6.86
C SER A 118 0.67 2.25 -6.84
N GLY A 119 0.15 2.66 -7.99
CA GLY A 119 -1.02 3.53 -8.08
C GLY A 119 -2.17 2.94 -8.90
N LEU A 120 -3.39 3.23 -8.47
CA LEU A 120 -4.64 2.88 -9.15
C LEU A 120 -5.60 4.06 -9.14
N ASP A 121 -6.29 4.27 -10.26
CA ASP A 121 -7.44 5.17 -10.34
C ASP A 121 -8.53 4.54 -11.21
N PHE A 122 -9.78 4.88 -10.92
CA PHE A 122 -10.93 4.40 -11.69
C PHE A 122 -11.71 5.58 -12.27
N TYR A 123 -11.66 5.72 -13.57
CA TYR A 123 -12.36 6.77 -14.28
C TYR A 123 -13.12 6.22 -15.51
N ASN A 124 -14.38 6.61 -15.64
CA ASN A 124 -15.25 6.32 -16.78
C ASN A 124 -15.25 4.83 -17.22
N GLY A 125 -15.40 3.91 -16.24
CA GLY A 125 -15.47 2.47 -16.51
C GLY A 125 -14.13 1.80 -16.78
N LYS A 126 -13.03 2.52 -16.61
CA LYS A 126 -11.68 2.04 -16.82
C LYS A 126 -10.86 2.13 -15.54
N LEU A 127 -10.01 1.14 -15.34
CA LEU A 127 -9.00 1.13 -14.28
C LEU A 127 -7.66 1.53 -14.88
N TYR A 128 -7.06 2.56 -14.30
CA TYR A 128 -5.71 3.01 -14.60
C TYR A 128 -4.78 2.48 -13.52
N CYS A 129 -3.68 1.89 -13.93
CA CYS A 129 -2.67 1.35 -13.03
C CYS A 129 -1.29 1.84 -13.46
N ILE A 130 -0.45 2.20 -12.50
CA ILE A 130 0.94 2.58 -12.74
C ILE A 130 1.85 1.79 -11.79
N ASN A 131 3.08 1.52 -12.23
CA ASN A 131 4.09 0.92 -11.37
C ASN A 131 5.33 1.82 -11.23
N ASN A 132 6.13 1.55 -10.22
CA ASN A 132 7.32 2.34 -9.90
C ASN A 132 8.56 2.02 -10.75
N LYS A 133 8.45 1.13 -11.75
CA LYS A 133 9.53 0.83 -12.69
C LYS A 133 9.24 1.45 -14.05
N LYS A 134 10.00 2.48 -14.41
CA LYS A 134 9.81 3.26 -15.65
C LYS A 134 8.43 3.93 -15.73
N GLY A 135 7.72 4.09 -14.61
CA GLY A 135 6.35 4.54 -14.63
C GLY A 135 5.48 3.74 -15.61
N THR A 136 5.70 2.41 -15.71
CA THR A 136 4.92 1.60 -16.64
C THR A 136 3.46 1.62 -16.22
N PHE A 137 2.56 1.92 -17.15
CA PHE A 137 1.14 2.05 -16.85
C PHE A 137 0.27 1.22 -17.80
N TRP A 138 -0.92 0.88 -17.30
CA TRP A 138 -1.95 0.12 -18.02
C TRP A 138 -3.29 0.83 -17.89
N VAL A 139 -4.14 0.64 -18.90
CA VAL A 139 -5.56 0.97 -18.82
C VAL A 139 -6.35 -0.28 -19.13
N LEU A 140 -7.29 -0.61 -18.24
CA LEU A 140 -8.16 -1.78 -18.35
C LEU A 140 -9.61 -1.36 -18.45
N ASP A 141 -10.36 -2.06 -19.26
CA ASP A 141 -11.82 -2.01 -19.28
C ASP A 141 -12.38 -2.89 -18.17
N VAL A 142 -13.17 -2.32 -17.27
CA VAL A 142 -13.80 -3.06 -16.17
C VAL A 142 -15.19 -3.51 -16.60
N ASN A 143 -15.40 -4.82 -16.69
CA ASN A 143 -16.65 -5.43 -17.11
C ASN A 143 -17.67 -5.43 -15.95
N LYS A 144 -18.96 -5.58 -16.30
CA LYS A 144 -20.06 -5.58 -15.30
C LYS A 144 -20.00 -6.74 -14.31
N ASP A 145 -19.33 -7.81 -14.66
CA ASP A 145 -19.12 -8.99 -13.81
C ASP A 145 -17.86 -8.87 -12.92
N GLY A 146 -17.13 -7.74 -13.03
CA GLY A 146 -15.90 -7.47 -12.30
C GLY A 146 -14.63 -8.02 -12.97
N THR A 147 -14.77 -8.68 -14.14
CA THR A 147 -13.59 -9.05 -14.92
C THR A 147 -12.97 -7.84 -15.60
N MET A 148 -11.71 -7.93 -16.01
CA MET A 148 -10.97 -6.85 -16.65
C MET A 148 -10.28 -7.32 -17.90
N ASP A 149 -10.29 -6.47 -18.94
CA ASP A 149 -9.58 -6.67 -20.19
C ASP A 149 -8.64 -5.48 -20.44
N TYR A 150 -7.53 -5.70 -21.16
CA TYR A 150 -6.72 -4.56 -21.60
C TYR A 150 -7.51 -3.68 -22.55
N SER A 151 -7.58 -2.38 -22.26
CA SER A 151 -8.18 -1.41 -23.20
C SER A 151 -7.44 -1.39 -24.53
N GLU A 152 -8.10 -0.91 -25.57
CA GLU A 152 -7.50 -0.79 -26.90
C GLU A 152 -6.15 -0.04 -26.84
N GLY A 153 -5.13 -0.60 -27.48
CA GLY A 153 -3.78 -0.07 -27.47
C GLY A 153 -2.93 -0.49 -26.26
N PHE A 154 -3.46 -1.29 -25.33
CA PHE A 154 -2.72 -1.84 -24.20
C PHE A 154 -2.55 -3.35 -24.31
N THR A 155 -1.48 -3.85 -23.72
CA THR A 155 -1.15 -5.27 -23.58
C THR A 155 -0.52 -5.50 -22.22
N LYS A 156 -0.21 -6.74 -21.88
CA LYS A 156 0.53 -7.08 -20.65
C LYS A 156 1.83 -6.29 -20.47
N ALA A 157 2.47 -5.82 -21.54
CA ALA A 157 3.68 -5.02 -21.45
C ALA A 157 3.45 -3.63 -20.85
N GLY A 158 2.24 -3.10 -20.95
CA GLY A 158 1.94 -1.70 -20.62
C GLY A 158 2.58 -0.71 -21.57
N LYS A 159 2.58 0.55 -21.18
CA LYS A 159 3.36 1.64 -21.80
C LYS A 159 4.22 2.29 -20.73
N ASN A 160 5.40 2.78 -21.07
CA ASN A 160 6.27 3.49 -20.15
C ASN A 160 5.95 4.99 -20.13
N LEU A 161 6.25 5.67 -19.03
CA LEU A 161 6.18 7.11 -18.90
C LEU A 161 7.58 7.70 -18.96
N ALA A 162 7.74 8.85 -19.59
CA ALA A 162 9.00 9.57 -19.64
C ALA A 162 8.85 11.01 -19.15
N PHE A 163 9.86 11.52 -18.42
CA PHE A 163 9.96 12.94 -18.10
C PHE A 163 10.02 13.81 -19.36
N MET A 164 9.55 15.05 -19.27
CA MET A 164 9.64 16.01 -20.39
C MET A 164 11.08 16.24 -20.84
N ALA A 165 12.01 16.26 -19.89
CA ALA A 165 13.43 16.45 -20.16
C ALA A 165 14.04 15.33 -21.01
N ASP A 166 13.46 14.15 -20.99
CA ASP A 166 13.93 12.95 -21.71
C ASP A 166 13.30 12.78 -23.10
N ALA A 167 12.56 13.77 -23.59
CA ALA A 167 11.83 13.68 -24.87
C ALA A 167 12.71 13.30 -26.07
N ALA A 168 14.02 13.53 -26.03
CA ALA A 168 14.95 13.14 -27.07
C ALA A 168 15.30 11.65 -27.06
N ASN A 169 15.26 10.99 -25.88
CA ASN A 169 15.56 9.58 -25.67
C ASN A 169 14.60 8.99 -24.62
N PRO A 170 13.29 8.93 -24.88
CA PRO A 170 12.27 8.61 -23.87
C PRO A 170 12.41 7.20 -23.31
N GLU A 171 13.02 6.27 -24.05
CA GLU A 171 13.25 4.88 -23.61
C GLU A 171 14.28 4.77 -22.45
N GLU A 172 15.10 5.83 -22.24
CA GLU A 172 16.10 5.89 -21.16
C GLU A 172 15.49 6.47 -19.88
N SER A 173 14.33 7.09 -19.96
CA SER A 173 13.60 7.65 -18.81
C SER A 173 13.21 6.55 -17.82
N ASN A 174 13.22 6.87 -16.53
CA ASN A 174 12.99 5.87 -15.49
C ASN A 174 12.31 6.46 -14.24
N PRO A 175 11.12 7.09 -14.40
CA PRO A 175 10.39 7.65 -13.27
C PRO A 175 9.97 6.55 -12.28
N ASP A 176 10.16 6.82 -10.99
CA ASP A 176 9.68 6.04 -9.86
C ASP A 176 8.26 6.54 -9.51
N ALA A 177 7.26 6.01 -10.23
CA ALA A 177 5.89 6.51 -10.15
C ALA A 177 5.08 5.72 -9.13
N GLU A 178 4.55 6.41 -8.11
CA GLU A 178 3.88 5.82 -6.96
C GLU A 178 2.36 6.05 -6.95
N GLY A 179 1.86 7.03 -7.70
CA GLY A 179 0.44 7.34 -7.80
C GLY A 179 0.02 7.69 -9.22
N ILE A 180 -1.26 7.49 -9.52
CA ILE A 180 -1.89 7.91 -10.78
C ILE A 180 -3.30 8.41 -10.50
N THR A 181 -3.72 9.48 -11.19
CA THR A 181 -5.09 9.98 -11.20
C THR A 181 -5.47 10.50 -12.58
N VAL A 182 -6.76 10.64 -12.86
CA VAL A 182 -7.28 11.05 -14.18
C VAL A 182 -8.27 12.20 -14.03
N ASP A 183 -8.08 13.28 -14.81
CA ASP A 183 -9.00 14.41 -14.82
C ASP A 183 -10.25 14.15 -15.69
N ASP A 184 -11.25 15.04 -15.59
CA ASP A 184 -12.50 14.96 -16.38
C ASP A 184 -12.29 15.07 -17.90
N ALA A 185 -11.12 15.52 -18.35
CA ALA A 185 -10.75 15.56 -19.76
C ALA A 185 -10.08 14.26 -20.23
N GLY A 186 -9.80 13.33 -19.32
CA GLY A 186 -9.16 12.03 -19.60
C GLY A 186 -7.63 12.11 -19.69
N ASN A 187 -7.00 13.18 -19.20
CA ASN A 187 -5.57 13.23 -19.02
C ASN A 187 -5.19 12.47 -17.75
N ALA A 188 -4.09 11.74 -17.77
CA ALA A 188 -3.54 11.09 -16.60
C ALA A 188 -2.43 11.94 -15.97
N TYR A 189 -2.32 11.84 -14.65
CA TYR A 189 -1.27 12.49 -13.85
C TYR A 189 -0.60 11.44 -12.98
N ALA A 190 0.72 11.37 -13.00
CA ALA A 190 1.51 10.48 -12.18
C ALA A 190 2.26 11.22 -11.10
N ALA A 191 2.19 10.75 -9.86
CA ALA A 191 3.09 11.15 -8.78
C ALA A 191 4.39 10.38 -8.90
N VAL A 192 5.51 11.09 -8.98
CA VAL A 192 6.86 10.51 -9.10
C VAL A 192 7.70 10.99 -7.94
N GLU A 193 8.23 10.06 -7.13
CA GLU A 193 9.04 10.40 -5.95
C GLU A 193 10.51 10.64 -6.29
N ARG A 194 11.01 10.10 -7.42
CA ARG A 194 12.39 10.28 -7.90
C ARG A 194 12.58 9.77 -9.33
N ASP A 195 13.74 10.06 -9.89
CA ASP A 195 14.26 9.37 -11.08
C ASP A 195 15.09 8.14 -10.66
N ASN A 196 14.67 6.95 -11.07
CA ASN A 196 15.37 5.70 -10.80
C ASN A 196 16.78 5.63 -11.43
N ASN A 197 17.09 6.49 -12.40
CA ASN A 197 18.45 6.66 -12.91
C ASN A 197 19.32 7.47 -11.94
N ASN A 198 18.69 8.20 -10.99
CA ASN A 198 19.38 9.09 -10.04
C ASN A 198 18.83 8.93 -8.60
N LYS A 199 18.78 7.71 -8.11
CA LYS A 199 18.08 7.27 -6.90
C LYS A 199 18.41 8.00 -5.59
N ASN A 200 19.50 8.75 -5.54
CA ASN A 200 19.93 9.47 -4.34
C ASN A 200 19.50 10.94 -4.34
N VAL A 201 18.78 11.37 -5.36
CA VAL A 201 18.26 12.73 -5.49
C VAL A 201 16.76 12.72 -5.24
N ASN A 202 16.34 13.51 -4.25
CA ASN A 202 14.93 13.79 -4.01
C ASN A 202 14.36 14.59 -5.18
N CYS A 203 13.29 14.11 -5.80
CA CYS A 203 12.71 14.67 -7.01
C CYS A 203 11.21 14.36 -7.07
N ASN A 204 10.43 15.09 -6.25
CA ASN A 204 8.97 14.92 -6.22
C ASN A 204 8.32 15.70 -7.34
N VAL A 205 7.74 15.01 -8.30
CA VAL A 205 7.24 15.59 -9.55
C VAL A 205 5.85 15.04 -9.87
N ILE A 206 4.97 15.89 -10.39
CA ILE A 206 3.72 15.46 -11.02
C ILE A 206 3.89 15.53 -12.53
N LEU A 207 3.65 14.43 -13.22
CA LEU A 207 3.73 14.30 -14.67
C LEU A 207 2.34 14.18 -15.28
N LYS A 208 1.94 15.10 -16.17
CA LYS A 208 0.71 15.00 -16.96
C LYS A 208 0.99 14.33 -18.29
N PHE A 209 0.16 13.39 -18.70
CA PHE A 209 0.31 12.72 -19.98
C PHE A 209 -1.04 12.26 -20.56
N ASN A 210 -1.06 12.00 -21.88
CA ASN A 210 -2.19 11.37 -22.55
C ASN A 210 -1.97 9.84 -22.58
N PRO A 211 -2.72 9.04 -21.82
CA PRO A 211 -2.54 7.59 -21.79
C PRO A 211 -2.86 6.89 -23.11
N TRP A 212 -3.60 7.56 -23.99
CA TRP A 212 -4.04 7.04 -25.29
C TRP A 212 -3.06 7.28 -26.43
N GLU A 213 -1.94 7.94 -26.15
CA GLU A 213 -0.90 8.16 -27.15
C GLU A 213 -0.42 6.83 -27.74
N ASN A 214 -0.33 6.75 -29.08
CA ASN A 214 0.09 5.53 -29.77
C ASN A 214 1.63 5.42 -29.78
N SER A 215 2.20 5.23 -28.60
CA SER A 215 3.63 5.05 -28.38
C SER A 215 3.86 4.01 -27.28
N PRO A 216 4.91 3.19 -27.33
CA PRO A 216 5.29 2.31 -26.22
C PRO A 216 5.86 3.07 -25.03
N THR A 217 6.37 4.29 -25.24
CA THR A 217 6.80 5.22 -24.21
C THR A 217 6.14 6.57 -24.46
N VAL A 218 5.39 7.07 -23.49
CA VAL A 218 4.66 8.34 -23.56
C VAL A 218 5.46 9.39 -22.80
N VAL A 219 5.78 10.49 -23.49
CA VAL A 219 6.47 11.63 -22.87
C VAL A 219 5.44 12.50 -22.17
N ALA A 220 5.72 12.92 -20.95
CA ALA A 220 4.87 13.87 -20.23
C ALA A 220 4.68 15.17 -21.04
N SER A 221 3.45 15.66 -21.09
CA SER A 221 3.08 16.91 -21.77
C SER A 221 3.26 18.14 -20.87
N SER A 222 3.23 17.94 -19.56
CA SER A 222 3.51 18.95 -18.53
C SER A 222 4.16 18.29 -17.32
N GLU A 223 4.95 19.06 -16.59
CA GLU A 223 5.71 18.59 -15.43
C GLU A 223 5.75 19.69 -14.37
N TRP A 224 5.50 19.34 -13.11
CA TRP A 224 5.56 20.23 -11.95
C TRP A 224 6.51 19.64 -10.92
N ASP A 225 7.67 20.28 -10.74
CA ASP A 225 8.59 19.93 -9.64
C ASP A 225 8.07 20.56 -8.34
N ILE A 226 7.51 19.73 -7.48
CA ILE A 226 6.97 20.13 -6.18
C ILE A 226 7.92 19.86 -5.02
N THR A 227 9.14 19.41 -5.30
CA THR A 227 10.13 18.99 -4.30
C THR A 227 10.37 20.07 -3.24
N ARG A 228 10.47 21.34 -3.65
CA ARG A 228 10.75 22.47 -2.75
C ARG A 228 9.53 22.98 -2.00
N LEU A 229 8.35 22.54 -2.38
CA LEU A 229 7.09 22.89 -1.74
C LEU A 229 6.70 21.89 -0.62
N LEU A 230 7.39 20.77 -0.56
CA LEU A 230 7.26 19.74 0.46
C LEU A 230 8.40 19.85 1.49
N PRO A 231 8.23 19.27 2.69
CA PRO A 231 9.33 19.09 3.63
C PRO A 231 10.53 18.38 2.98
N ASP A 232 11.74 18.68 3.46
CA ASP A 232 12.95 18.00 3.02
C ASP A 232 12.94 16.55 3.53
N VAL A 233 12.90 15.59 2.60
CA VAL A 233 12.76 14.16 2.89
C VAL A 233 13.82 13.35 2.13
N PRO A 234 14.19 12.14 2.61
CA PRO A 234 15.04 11.23 1.84
C PRO A 234 14.43 10.91 0.46
N ALA A 235 15.28 10.64 -0.52
CA ALA A 235 14.88 10.41 -1.90
C ALA A 235 13.95 9.18 -2.13
N ASN A 236 13.73 8.36 -1.11
CA ASN A 236 12.80 7.20 -1.13
C ASN A 236 11.82 7.30 0.03
N SER A 237 11.31 8.46 0.30
CA SER A 237 10.28 8.76 1.29
C SER A 237 9.48 9.98 0.81
N GLY A 238 9.31 10.07 -0.50
CA GLY A 238 8.66 11.15 -1.20
C GLY A 238 7.16 11.01 -1.30
N ILE A 239 6.63 11.36 -2.46
CA ILE A 239 5.18 11.32 -2.72
C ILE A 239 4.76 9.92 -3.16
N GLU A 240 3.72 9.37 -2.48
CA GLU A 240 3.23 8.00 -2.67
C GLU A 240 1.87 7.93 -3.38
N ALA A 241 1.17 9.04 -3.46
CA ALA A 241 -0.14 9.07 -4.10
C ALA A 241 -0.45 10.45 -4.68
N VAL A 242 -1.32 10.46 -5.68
CA VAL A 242 -1.95 11.68 -6.20
C VAL A 242 -3.42 11.39 -6.49
N GLU A 243 -4.29 12.34 -6.14
CA GLU A 243 -5.70 12.33 -6.49
C GLU A 243 -6.13 13.70 -6.98
N TRP A 244 -6.73 13.75 -8.16
CA TRP A 244 -7.33 14.95 -8.71
C TRP A 244 -8.79 15.06 -8.27
N VAL A 245 -9.16 16.23 -7.74
CA VAL A 245 -10.54 16.54 -7.37
C VAL A 245 -11.01 17.78 -8.12
N PRO A 246 -12.14 17.72 -8.84
CA PRO A 246 -12.62 18.86 -9.62
C PRO A 246 -13.04 20.03 -8.75
N ASP A 247 -12.90 21.24 -9.27
CA ASP A 247 -13.18 22.51 -8.59
C ASP A 247 -14.57 22.54 -7.93
N ASN A 248 -15.60 22.05 -8.62
CA ASN A 248 -16.98 22.07 -8.15
C ASN A 248 -17.23 21.20 -6.91
N GLU A 249 -16.38 20.20 -6.66
CA GLU A 249 -16.46 19.38 -5.45
C GLU A 249 -15.80 20.04 -4.24
N LEU A 250 -14.88 20.98 -4.45
CA LEU A 250 -14.10 21.64 -3.40
C LEU A 250 -14.49 23.08 -3.13
N GLU A 251 -15.14 23.73 -4.09
CA GLU A 251 -15.60 25.13 -3.97
C GLU A 251 -16.37 25.34 -2.67
N GLY A 252 -15.86 26.22 -1.81
CA GLY A 252 -16.46 26.53 -0.52
C GLY A 252 -16.34 25.43 0.55
N LYS A 253 -15.54 24.38 0.35
CA LYS A 253 -15.37 23.24 1.29
C LYS A 253 -13.93 23.12 1.79
N LEU A 254 -12.94 23.18 0.91
CA LEU A 254 -11.51 23.10 1.28
C LEU A 254 -11.07 24.43 1.88
N TYR A 255 -10.32 24.40 2.98
CA TYR A 255 -9.68 25.61 3.51
C TYR A 255 -8.36 25.89 2.76
N ASP A 256 -8.29 27.07 2.18
CA ASP A 256 -7.13 27.57 1.46
C ASP A 256 -6.31 28.48 2.37
N THR A 257 -5.12 28.02 2.75
CA THR A 257 -4.22 28.76 3.63
C THR A 257 -3.63 30.00 2.98
N ASN A 258 -3.47 30.02 1.65
CA ASN A 258 -2.91 31.16 0.91
C ASN A 258 -3.90 32.33 0.86
N LYS A 259 -5.19 32.02 0.83
CA LYS A 259 -6.27 33.03 0.80
C LYS A 259 -6.88 33.27 2.19
N ASN A 260 -6.47 32.47 3.20
CA ASN A 260 -7.03 32.50 4.56
C ASN A 260 -8.58 32.40 4.53
N GLY A 261 -9.10 31.47 3.75
CA GLY A 261 -10.51 31.28 3.53
C GLY A 261 -10.85 29.98 2.84
N LEU A 262 -12.11 29.83 2.45
CA LEU A 262 -12.51 28.66 1.69
C LEU A 262 -12.07 28.78 0.22
N TYR A 263 -11.64 27.65 -0.33
CA TYR A 263 -11.19 27.52 -1.72
C TYR A 263 -12.21 28.06 -2.71
N ARG A 264 -11.72 28.79 -3.70
CA ARG A 264 -12.48 29.28 -4.85
C ARG A 264 -11.64 29.11 -6.10
N ALA A 265 -12.15 28.41 -7.09
CA ALA A 265 -11.49 28.22 -8.38
C ALA A 265 -11.13 29.54 -9.07
N SER A 266 -11.98 30.58 -8.89
CA SER A 266 -11.73 31.94 -9.45
C SER A 266 -10.47 32.64 -8.94
N ASP A 267 -9.90 32.17 -7.81
CA ASP A 267 -8.66 32.71 -7.24
C ASP A 267 -7.42 32.15 -7.93
N TYR A 268 -7.59 31.13 -8.80
CA TYR A 268 -6.55 30.39 -9.51
C TYR A 268 -6.86 30.22 -11.01
N PRO A 269 -6.97 31.32 -11.78
CA PRO A 269 -7.45 31.29 -13.18
C PRO A 269 -6.49 30.58 -14.15
N ASP A 270 -5.24 30.44 -13.78
CA ASP A 270 -4.21 29.79 -14.61
C ASP A 270 -3.97 28.32 -14.24
N SER A 271 -4.77 27.75 -13.32
CA SER A 271 -4.66 26.35 -12.90
C SER A 271 -5.05 25.35 -13.99
N GLU A 272 -4.62 24.09 -13.81
CA GLU A 272 -5.05 22.92 -14.59
C GLU A 272 -6.46 22.46 -14.19
N ALA A 273 -7.34 23.31 -13.75
CA ALA A 273 -8.68 23.03 -13.25
C ALA A 273 -8.75 21.84 -12.25
N GLY A 274 -9.14 22.14 -11.02
CA GLY A 274 -9.14 21.18 -9.92
C GLY A 274 -7.92 21.32 -9.00
N VAL A 275 -7.97 20.55 -7.92
CA VAL A 275 -6.94 20.49 -6.88
C VAL A 275 -6.36 19.09 -6.84
N PHE A 276 -5.04 19.01 -6.73
CA PHE A 276 -4.31 17.74 -6.64
C PHE A 276 -3.92 17.47 -5.19
N PHE A 277 -4.43 16.38 -4.63
CA PHE A 277 -4.06 15.92 -3.30
C PHE A 277 -2.91 14.92 -3.41
N VAL A 278 -1.81 15.20 -2.72
CA VAL A 278 -0.59 14.41 -2.79
C VAL A 278 -0.24 13.92 -1.39
N ALA A 279 -0.08 12.62 -1.21
CA ALA A 279 0.36 12.03 0.06
C ALA A 279 1.89 11.93 0.11
N LEU A 280 2.49 12.31 1.24
CA LEU A 280 3.92 12.23 1.49
C LEU A 280 4.25 11.13 2.49
N GLU A 281 5.07 10.13 2.11
CA GLU A 281 5.41 8.98 2.96
C GLU A 281 6.05 9.41 4.28
N ALA A 282 7.03 10.30 4.20
CA ALA A 282 7.88 10.64 5.34
C ALA A 282 7.13 11.15 6.58
N ASN A 283 5.97 11.76 6.41
CA ASN A 283 5.19 12.30 7.54
C ASN A 283 3.73 11.84 7.58
N GLY A 284 3.25 11.17 6.52
CA GLY A 284 1.86 10.71 6.41
C GLY A 284 0.86 11.82 6.13
N HIS A 285 1.30 13.04 5.83
CA HIS A 285 0.42 14.17 5.53
C HIS A 285 -0.03 14.17 4.07
N VAL A 286 -1.16 14.82 3.82
CA VAL A 286 -1.70 15.07 2.47
C VAL A 286 -1.64 16.55 2.19
N TYR A 287 -1.03 16.91 1.06
CA TYR A 287 -0.88 18.28 0.60
C TYR A 287 -1.82 18.55 -0.58
N ALA A 288 -2.57 19.62 -0.52
CA ALA A 288 -3.43 20.06 -1.62
C ALA A 288 -2.68 21.08 -2.49
N PHE A 289 -2.52 20.77 -3.77
CA PHE A 289 -1.78 21.57 -4.74
C PHE A 289 -2.70 22.18 -5.79
N ILE A 290 -2.41 23.41 -6.16
CA ILE A 290 -2.77 23.99 -7.45
C ILE A 290 -1.59 23.78 -8.39
N LEU A 291 -1.84 23.14 -9.53
CA LEU A 291 -0.88 23.01 -10.63
C LEU A 291 -1.21 24.06 -11.69
N ASN A 292 -0.30 24.98 -11.99
CA ASN A 292 -0.51 26.03 -12.96
C ASN A 292 -0.01 25.62 -14.35
N LYS A 293 -0.66 26.11 -15.40
CA LYS A 293 -0.33 25.81 -16.81
C LYS A 293 1.06 26.22 -17.24
N ASP A 294 1.70 27.09 -16.49
CA ASP A 294 3.08 27.54 -16.72
C ASP A 294 4.15 26.62 -16.09
N GLY A 295 3.76 25.51 -15.46
CA GLY A 295 4.65 24.56 -14.80
C GLY A 295 4.94 24.90 -13.32
N ASN A 296 4.40 26.00 -12.78
CA ASN A 296 4.48 26.31 -11.36
C ASN A 296 3.40 25.58 -10.57
N ALA A 297 3.66 25.36 -9.28
CA ALA A 297 2.69 24.79 -8.36
C ALA A 297 2.62 25.58 -7.06
N GLU A 298 1.50 25.48 -6.35
CA GLU A 298 1.26 26.12 -5.05
C GLU A 298 0.62 25.12 -4.09
N VAL A 299 1.11 25.03 -2.85
CA VAL A 299 0.40 24.33 -1.77
C VAL A 299 -0.66 25.27 -1.22
N ILE A 300 -1.91 24.84 -1.20
CA ILE A 300 -3.04 25.61 -0.66
C ILE A 300 -3.57 25.08 0.65
N SER A 301 -3.27 23.81 0.97
CA SER A 301 -3.67 23.20 2.25
C SER A 301 -2.73 22.05 2.60
N GLU A 302 -2.57 21.79 3.89
CA GLU A 302 -1.92 20.60 4.46
C GLU A 302 -2.88 19.97 5.44
N ILE A 303 -3.01 18.64 5.37
CA ILE A 303 -3.90 17.81 6.17
C ILE A 303 -3.02 16.74 6.86
N ASP A 304 -3.02 16.72 8.19
CA ASP A 304 -2.32 15.75 9.03
C ASP A 304 -3.27 14.69 9.63
#